data_77c3dff81225d312fe6d241a0ea42f75
#
_entry.id   77c3dff81225d312fe6d241a0ea42f75
#
_cell.length_a   1.000
_cell.length_b   1.000
_cell.length_c   1.000
_cell.angle_alpha   90.00
_cell.angle_beta   90.00
_cell.angle_gamma   90.00
#
_symmetry.space_group_name_H-M   'P 1'
#
loop_
_entity.id
_entity.type
_entity.pdbx_description
1 polymer ?
#
loop_
_entity_poly.entity_id
_entity_poly.type
_entity_poly.pdbx_seq_one_letter_code
_entity_poly.pdbx_strand_id
1 'polypeptide(L)'
;MSTLPTRMTAIGIKAPGGPDVLVPEERPVPTPGEGELLIRVRAAGVNRPDVMQRKGLYPPPKGAPDIPGLEIAGEIAALGPAIKRWKEGDRVMALVVGGGYAEYCLAYAQHTLPVSTMPLIDAAAVPETTFTVWHNVFERGGLKEGETLLVHGGSSGIGTTAIQLAKAFGATVFVTAGSEEKCEACRKLGADLAINYKTEDFVAAVKTATEGKGADVILDMVGGDYIERNYEAAAVEGRIVQIAFQGSPKATVDFRRIMLKRLHHTGSTLRSRSVADKGAIARAVEDKVLPLLAAGKVKPVLYKTFPLREAAAAHALMESSAHIGKIVLTV
;
A
#
# COMPACT_ATOMS: atom_id res chain seq x y z
N MET A 1 4.72 11.56 33.76
CA MET A 1 4.77 10.46 32.81
C MET A 1 3.57 9.57 33.08
N SER A 2 2.68 9.40 32.16
CA SER A 2 1.56 8.43 32.28
C SER A 2 2.18 7.04 32.26
N THR A 3 1.92 6.22 33.30
CA THR A 3 2.38 4.83 33.32
C THR A 3 1.71 4.07 32.16
N LEU A 4 2.49 3.41 31.34
CA LEU A 4 1.97 2.54 30.25
C LEU A 4 1.14 1.41 30.87
N PRO A 5 0.02 1.01 30.25
CA PRO A 5 -0.73 -0.16 30.69
C PRO A 5 0.12 -1.42 30.44
N THR A 6 -0.13 -2.47 31.21
CA THR A 6 0.55 -3.76 31.03
C THR A 6 -0.14 -4.63 29.97
N ARG A 7 -1.41 -4.35 29.66
CA ARG A 7 -2.22 -5.08 28.68
C ARG A 7 -2.91 -4.11 27.72
N MET A 8 -3.27 -4.61 26.57
CA MET A 8 -3.94 -3.87 25.51
C MET A 8 -4.96 -4.74 24.80
N THR A 9 -5.95 -4.12 24.18
CA THR A 9 -6.81 -4.79 23.21
C THR A 9 -6.08 -4.90 21.87
N ALA A 10 -6.10 -6.09 21.28
CA ALA A 10 -5.62 -6.37 19.92
C ALA A 10 -6.62 -7.25 19.17
N ILE A 11 -6.49 -7.33 17.85
CA ILE A 11 -7.29 -8.24 17.03
C ILE A 11 -6.45 -9.46 16.68
N GLY A 12 -6.85 -10.61 17.26
CA GLY A 12 -6.25 -11.91 16.95
C GLY A 12 -6.94 -12.61 15.79
N ILE A 13 -6.25 -13.58 15.21
CA ILE A 13 -6.76 -14.51 14.18
C ILE A 13 -6.90 -15.88 14.84
N LYS A 14 -8.13 -16.33 15.13
CA LYS A 14 -8.37 -17.62 15.78
C LYS A 14 -7.88 -18.81 14.96
N ALA A 15 -8.07 -18.76 13.66
CA ALA A 15 -7.68 -19.76 12.68
C ALA A 15 -7.71 -19.14 11.28
N PRO A 16 -7.02 -19.70 10.27
CA PRO A 16 -7.20 -19.28 8.89
C PRO A 16 -8.66 -19.40 8.44
N GLY A 17 -9.25 -18.32 7.91
CA GLY A 17 -10.68 -18.36 7.56
C GLY A 17 -11.28 -17.08 7.04
N GLY A 18 -12.59 -16.98 7.16
CA GLY A 18 -13.41 -15.81 6.81
C GLY A 18 -13.18 -14.63 7.77
N PRO A 19 -13.85 -13.48 7.53
CA PRO A 19 -13.69 -12.30 8.38
C PRO A 19 -14.00 -12.53 9.87
N ASP A 20 -14.90 -13.44 10.18
CA ASP A 20 -15.38 -13.79 11.53
C ASP A 20 -14.32 -14.40 12.45
N VAL A 21 -13.17 -14.85 11.90
CA VAL A 21 -12.06 -15.34 12.71
C VAL A 21 -11.23 -14.21 13.35
N LEU A 22 -11.47 -12.96 12.94
CA LEU A 22 -10.87 -11.78 13.58
C LEU A 22 -11.63 -11.42 14.84
N VAL A 23 -10.96 -11.53 15.98
CA VAL A 23 -11.60 -11.33 17.30
C VAL A 23 -10.77 -10.41 18.18
N PRO A 24 -11.41 -9.53 18.97
CA PRO A 24 -10.72 -8.80 20.02
C PRO A 24 -10.21 -9.74 21.10
N GLU A 25 -8.98 -9.52 21.52
CA GLU A 25 -8.33 -10.27 22.60
C GLU A 25 -7.40 -9.37 23.42
N GLU A 26 -7.14 -9.76 24.65
CA GLU A 26 -6.20 -9.07 25.53
C GLU A 26 -4.77 -9.60 25.30
N ARG A 27 -3.86 -8.70 24.99
CA ARG A 27 -2.43 -9.00 24.79
C ARG A 27 -1.55 -8.15 25.72
N PRO A 28 -0.35 -8.59 26.07
CA PRO A 28 0.61 -7.72 26.76
C PRO A 28 1.03 -6.56 25.84
N VAL A 29 1.22 -5.37 26.42
CA VAL A 29 1.85 -4.25 25.71
C VAL A 29 3.30 -4.59 25.47
N PRO A 30 3.80 -4.54 24.21
CA PRO A 30 5.18 -4.90 23.91
C PRO A 30 6.16 -3.82 24.39
N THR A 31 7.39 -4.23 24.69
CA THR A 31 8.48 -3.33 25.06
C THR A 31 9.36 -3.06 23.85
N PRO A 32 9.67 -1.79 23.50
CA PRO A 32 10.50 -1.48 22.36
C PRO A 32 11.96 -1.87 22.61
N GLY A 33 12.54 -2.61 21.65
CA GLY A 33 13.93 -2.98 21.57
C GLY A 33 14.80 -1.89 20.93
N GLU A 34 16.05 -2.24 20.64
CA GLU A 34 16.97 -1.32 19.97
C GLU A 34 16.43 -0.90 18.58
N GLY A 35 16.39 0.40 18.34
CA GLY A 35 15.90 0.98 17.08
C GLY A 35 14.37 0.94 16.91
N GLU A 36 13.61 0.53 17.93
CA GLU A 36 12.16 0.46 17.90
C GLU A 36 11.49 1.57 18.71
N LEU A 37 10.30 1.92 18.32
CA LEU A 37 9.38 2.84 18.98
C LEU A 37 8.14 2.06 19.40
N LEU A 38 7.61 2.32 20.59
CA LEU A 38 6.25 1.92 20.94
C LEU A 38 5.31 3.07 20.58
N ILE A 39 4.36 2.81 19.70
CA ILE A 39 3.37 3.78 19.27
C ILE A 39 2.02 3.45 19.91
N ARG A 40 1.40 4.42 20.59
CA ARG A 40 -0.01 4.37 20.94
C ARG A 40 -0.79 4.60 19.67
N VAL A 41 -1.42 3.55 19.14
CA VAL A 41 -2.14 3.59 17.88
C VAL A 41 -3.43 4.40 18.04
N ARG A 42 -3.71 5.26 17.09
CA ARG A 42 -4.99 5.99 16.97
C ARG A 42 -5.77 5.53 15.76
N ALA A 43 -5.07 5.04 14.76
CA ALA A 43 -5.67 4.44 13.58
C ALA A 43 -4.72 3.46 12.90
N ALA A 44 -5.26 2.46 12.22
CA ALA A 44 -4.55 1.46 11.44
C ALA A 44 -5.20 1.28 10.06
N GLY A 45 -4.41 1.33 8.99
CA GLY A 45 -4.91 1.07 7.64
C GLY A 45 -5.16 -0.41 7.40
N VAL A 46 -6.22 -0.72 6.67
CA VAL A 46 -6.54 -2.09 6.22
C VAL A 46 -5.98 -2.32 4.83
N ASN A 47 -5.27 -3.43 4.65
CA ASN A 47 -4.58 -3.76 3.41
C ASN A 47 -4.89 -5.19 2.95
N ARG A 48 -4.75 -5.46 1.66
CA ARG A 48 -4.99 -6.80 1.10
C ARG A 48 -4.09 -7.87 1.73
N PRO A 49 -2.80 -7.62 2.05
CA PRO A 49 -1.98 -8.57 2.78
C PRO A 49 -2.51 -8.97 4.16
N ASP A 50 -3.24 -8.09 4.87
CA ASP A 50 -3.88 -8.42 6.16
C ASP A 50 -4.97 -9.48 5.96
N VAL A 51 -5.76 -9.34 4.88
CA VAL A 51 -6.76 -10.35 4.48
C VAL A 51 -6.08 -11.67 4.10
N MET A 52 -4.96 -11.62 3.39
CA MET A 52 -4.20 -12.81 3.03
C MET A 52 -3.57 -13.49 4.24
N GLN A 53 -3.07 -12.72 5.23
CA GLN A 53 -2.59 -13.24 6.50
C GLN A 53 -3.72 -13.96 7.24
N ARG A 54 -4.89 -13.33 7.37
CA ARG A 54 -6.07 -13.94 7.99
C ARG A 54 -6.45 -15.26 7.33
N LYS A 55 -6.33 -15.36 6.01
CA LYS A 55 -6.60 -16.59 5.24
C LYS A 55 -5.49 -17.64 5.34
N GLY A 56 -4.38 -17.37 6.03
CA GLY A 56 -3.21 -18.25 6.09
C GLY A 56 -2.36 -18.30 4.82
N LEU A 57 -2.61 -17.39 3.86
CA LEU A 57 -1.93 -17.35 2.56
C LEU A 57 -0.74 -16.39 2.52
N TYR A 58 -0.55 -15.60 3.55
CA TYR A 58 0.56 -14.64 3.68
C TYR A 58 1.04 -14.59 5.13
N PRO A 59 1.74 -15.63 5.61
CA PRO A 59 2.18 -15.70 7.00
C PRO A 59 3.14 -14.56 7.35
N PRO A 60 3.12 -14.06 8.61
CA PRO A 60 4.09 -13.08 9.07
C PRO A 60 5.52 -13.64 8.96
N PRO A 61 6.52 -12.80 8.65
CA PRO A 61 7.92 -13.20 8.70
C PRO A 61 8.31 -13.68 10.10
N LYS A 62 9.35 -14.51 10.19
CA LYS A 62 9.86 -15.00 11.49
C LYS A 62 10.19 -13.81 12.41
N GLY A 63 9.64 -13.82 13.60
CA GLY A 63 9.82 -12.76 14.61
C GLY A 63 8.84 -11.59 14.50
N ALA A 64 8.03 -11.52 13.44
CA ALA A 64 6.97 -10.53 13.37
C ALA A 64 5.75 -10.93 14.22
N PRO A 65 4.96 -9.98 14.74
CA PRO A 65 3.72 -10.27 15.46
C PRO A 65 2.74 -11.08 14.62
N ASP A 66 1.97 -11.94 15.27
CA ASP A 66 0.85 -12.68 14.68
C ASP A 66 -0.40 -11.78 14.47
N ILE A 67 -0.50 -10.69 15.23
CA ILE A 67 -1.53 -9.65 15.08
C ILE A 67 -1.39 -9.00 13.69
N PRO A 68 -2.46 -8.90 12.88
CA PRO A 68 -2.41 -8.24 11.57
C PRO A 68 -2.23 -6.71 11.68
N GLY A 69 -2.16 -6.05 10.51
CA GLY A 69 -2.01 -4.61 10.40
C GLY A 69 -0.58 -4.20 10.04
N LEU A 70 -0.42 -3.61 8.84
CA LEU A 70 0.89 -3.29 8.26
C LEU A 70 1.22 -1.79 8.27
N GLU A 71 0.27 -0.95 8.69
CA GLU A 71 0.48 0.49 8.81
C GLU A 71 -0.37 1.07 9.94
N ILE A 72 0.18 2.07 10.59
CA ILE A 72 -0.47 2.75 11.73
C ILE A 72 -0.17 4.25 11.71
N ALA A 73 -1.00 5.01 12.43
CA ALA A 73 -0.67 6.35 12.89
C ALA A 73 -1.06 6.52 14.36
N GLY A 74 -0.30 7.32 15.07
CA GLY A 74 -0.51 7.53 16.50
C GLY A 74 0.53 8.46 17.12
N GLU A 75 0.74 8.30 18.42
CA GLU A 75 1.71 9.06 19.20
C GLU A 75 2.76 8.11 19.79
N ILE A 76 4.02 8.52 19.81
CA ILE A 76 5.09 7.74 20.46
C ILE A 76 4.84 7.68 21.96
N ALA A 77 4.69 6.48 22.49
CA ALA A 77 4.43 6.20 23.91
C ALA A 77 5.70 5.81 24.68
N ALA A 78 6.68 5.21 24.00
CA ALA A 78 8.01 4.92 24.56
C ALA A 78 9.03 4.73 23.44
N LEU A 79 10.31 4.85 23.77
CA LEU A 79 11.41 4.68 22.84
C LEU A 79 12.31 3.55 23.31
N GLY A 80 12.79 2.73 22.38
CA GLY A 80 13.86 1.79 22.61
C GLY A 80 15.22 2.50 22.75
N PRO A 81 16.27 1.75 23.12
CA PRO A 81 17.62 2.31 23.27
C PRO A 81 18.12 2.96 21.98
N ALA A 82 19.00 3.97 22.15
CA ALA A 82 19.74 4.66 21.09
C ALA A 82 18.90 5.51 20.12
N ILE A 83 17.60 5.72 20.36
CA ILE A 83 16.77 6.60 19.55
C ILE A 83 17.10 8.07 19.87
N LYS A 84 17.48 8.84 18.82
CA LYS A 84 17.84 10.27 18.96
C LYS A 84 16.89 11.20 18.23
N ARG A 85 16.24 10.73 17.20
CA ARG A 85 15.40 11.54 16.32
C ARG A 85 14.02 11.84 16.93
N TRP A 86 13.49 10.93 17.72
CA TRP A 86 12.12 10.91 18.19
C TRP A 86 12.02 11.13 19.70
N LYS A 87 10.89 11.62 20.16
CA LYS A 87 10.55 11.75 21.58
C LYS A 87 9.11 11.28 21.84
N GLU A 88 8.83 10.96 23.10
CA GLU A 88 7.46 10.65 23.54
C GLU A 88 6.51 11.81 23.22
N GLY A 89 5.32 11.46 22.77
CA GLY A 89 4.27 12.39 22.34
C GLY A 89 4.38 12.85 20.88
N ASP A 90 5.46 12.55 20.16
CA ASP A 90 5.54 12.89 18.74
C ASP A 90 4.44 12.15 17.98
N ARG A 91 3.74 12.89 17.10
CA ARG A 91 2.73 12.33 16.20
C ARG A 91 3.42 11.72 14.97
N VAL A 92 3.12 10.46 14.72
CA VAL A 92 3.82 9.68 13.70
C VAL A 92 2.87 8.76 12.92
N MET A 93 3.33 8.37 11.74
CA MET A 93 2.79 7.25 10.97
C MET A 93 3.93 6.30 10.62
N ALA A 94 3.65 5.01 10.53
CA ALA A 94 4.69 4.01 10.33
C ALA A 94 4.22 2.83 9.47
N LEU A 95 5.15 2.34 8.63
CA LEU A 95 5.05 1.02 8.03
C LEU A 95 5.55 -0.01 9.05
N VAL A 96 4.71 -0.99 9.38
CA VAL A 96 5.03 -2.03 10.35
C VAL A 96 5.00 -3.43 9.73
N VAL A 97 5.61 -4.41 10.38
CA VAL A 97 5.65 -5.79 9.87
C VAL A 97 4.48 -6.63 10.32
N GLY A 98 3.62 -6.08 11.17
CA GLY A 98 2.45 -6.64 11.82
C GLY A 98 2.17 -5.89 13.11
N GLY A 99 1.12 -6.27 13.84
CA GLY A 99 0.79 -5.66 15.13
C GLY A 99 -0.07 -4.39 15.05
N GLY A 100 -0.37 -3.88 13.84
CA GLY A 100 -1.09 -2.61 13.69
C GLY A 100 -2.53 -2.63 14.20
N TYR A 101 -3.17 -3.78 14.28
CA TYR A 101 -4.53 -3.91 14.80
C TYR A 101 -4.54 -4.09 16.32
N ALA A 102 -3.96 -3.12 17.03
CA ALA A 102 -3.86 -3.11 18.48
C ALA A 102 -3.80 -1.67 19.01
N GLU A 103 -4.02 -1.48 20.31
CA GLU A 103 -3.91 -0.16 20.97
C GLU A 103 -2.45 0.34 21.04
N TYR A 104 -1.48 -0.57 21.01
CA TYR A 104 -0.04 -0.26 20.98
C TYR A 104 0.67 -1.17 19.97
N CYS A 105 1.60 -0.61 19.22
CA CYS A 105 2.36 -1.33 18.20
C CYS A 105 3.81 -0.92 18.20
N LEU A 106 4.72 -1.88 18.01
CA LEU A 106 6.13 -1.60 17.75
C LEU A 106 6.34 -1.18 16.30
N ALA A 107 7.15 -0.16 16.11
CA ALA A 107 7.60 0.28 14.79
C ALA A 107 9.10 0.55 14.80
N TYR A 108 9.80 0.19 13.73
CA TYR A 108 11.18 0.62 13.58
C TYR A 108 11.23 2.13 13.36
N ALA A 109 12.09 2.82 14.12
CA ALA A 109 12.29 4.27 13.99
C ALA A 109 12.64 4.70 12.56
N GLN A 110 13.32 3.81 11.80
CA GLN A 110 13.68 4.04 10.41
C GLN A 110 12.50 3.92 9.42
N HIS A 111 11.38 3.28 9.82
CA HIS A 111 10.17 3.14 9.00
C HIS A 111 9.06 4.12 9.41
N THR A 112 9.39 5.01 10.33
CA THR A 112 8.46 5.97 10.94
C THR A 112 8.65 7.35 10.32
N LEU A 113 7.54 7.98 9.97
CA LEU A 113 7.46 9.29 9.35
C LEU A 113 6.72 10.27 10.27
N PRO A 114 7.11 11.56 10.30
CA PRO A 114 6.42 12.56 11.09
C PRO A 114 5.02 12.86 10.52
N VAL A 115 4.07 13.11 11.42
CA VAL A 115 2.75 13.65 11.08
C VAL A 115 2.66 15.07 11.62
N SER A 116 2.62 16.07 10.73
CA SER A 116 2.49 17.47 11.13
C SER A 116 1.03 17.83 11.45
N THR A 117 0.31 18.33 10.47
CA THR A 117 -1.09 18.81 10.63
C THR A 117 -2.15 17.81 10.19
N MET A 118 -1.78 16.77 9.45
CA MET A 118 -2.71 15.76 8.96
C MET A 118 -3.44 15.06 10.12
N PRO A 119 -4.76 14.80 10.03
CA PRO A 119 -5.46 13.94 10.98
C PRO A 119 -4.82 12.54 11.04
N LEU A 120 -4.71 11.96 12.25
CA LEU A 120 -4.08 10.64 12.41
C LEU A 120 -4.83 9.51 11.66
N ILE A 121 -6.15 9.67 11.47
CA ILE A 121 -6.96 8.75 10.67
C ILE A 121 -6.49 8.76 9.21
N ASP A 122 -6.24 9.93 8.65
CA ASP A 122 -5.73 10.08 7.28
C ASP A 122 -4.28 9.58 7.18
N ALA A 123 -3.46 9.91 8.18
CA ALA A 123 -2.07 9.49 8.24
C ALA A 123 -1.90 7.96 8.28
N ALA A 124 -2.84 7.23 8.91
CA ALA A 124 -2.84 5.77 8.94
C ALA A 124 -3.11 5.11 7.57
N ALA A 125 -3.52 5.87 6.57
CA ALA A 125 -3.76 5.39 5.21
C ALA A 125 -2.59 5.66 4.24
N VAL A 126 -1.47 6.22 4.74
CA VAL A 126 -0.35 6.68 3.92
C VAL A 126 0.79 5.66 3.80
N PRO A 127 1.34 5.06 4.88
CA PRO A 127 2.62 4.36 4.81
C PRO A 127 2.65 3.19 3.82
N GLU A 128 1.73 2.25 3.94
CA GLU A 128 1.78 1.02 3.13
C GLU A 128 1.66 1.31 1.65
N THR A 129 0.70 2.14 1.25
CA THR A 129 0.48 2.46 -0.16
C THR A 129 1.60 3.33 -0.72
N THR A 130 2.07 4.31 0.06
CA THR A 130 3.11 5.23 -0.38
C THR A 130 4.47 4.55 -0.52
N PHE A 131 4.88 3.73 0.46
CA PHE A 131 6.12 2.95 0.36
C PHE A 131 6.06 1.97 -0.81
N THR A 132 4.92 1.30 -1.00
CA THR A 132 4.73 0.35 -2.10
C THR A 132 4.79 1.06 -3.46
N VAL A 133 4.10 2.17 -3.63
CA VAL A 133 4.09 2.93 -4.90
C VAL A 133 5.47 3.53 -5.15
N TRP A 134 6.07 4.18 -4.15
CA TRP A 134 7.40 4.77 -4.31
C TRP A 134 8.42 3.73 -4.78
N HIS A 135 8.52 2.63 -4.03
CA HIS A 135 9.48 1.58 -4.35
C HIS A 135 9.23 0.94 -5.71
N ASN A 136 7.97 0.66 -6.07
CA ASN A 136 7.68 -0.11 -7.27
C ASN A 136 7.54 0.75 -8.54
N VAL A 137 6.96 1.94 -8.44
CA VAL A 137 6.76 2.81 -9.61
C VAL A 137 8.02 3.64 -9.90
N PHE A 138 8.60 4.27 -8.86
CA PHE A 138 9.70 5.22 -9.04
C PHE A 138 11.08 4.59 -8.94
N GLU A 139 11.33 3.70 -7.97
CA GLU A 139 12.66 3.08 -7.84
C GLU A 139 12.82 1.90 -8.81
N ARG A 140 11.92 0.91 -8.78
CA ARG A 140 12.04 -0.29 -9.63
C ARG A 140 11.55 -0.06 -11.06
N GLY A 141 10.38 0.57 -11.23
CA GLY A 141 9.83 0.94 -12.52
C GLY A 141 10.57 2.10 -13.17
N GLY A 142 11.29 2.90 -12.38
CA GLY A 142 12.07 4.03 -12.86
C GLY A 142 11.23 5.04 -13.65
N LEU A 143 9.97 5.25 -13.25
CA LEU A 143 9.05 6.19 -13.92
C LEU A 143 9.66 7.59 -13.94
N LYS A 144 9.66 8.22 -15.10
CA LYS A 144 10.18 9.57 -15.33
C LYS A 144 9.09 10.53 -15.78
N GLU A 145 9.33 11.82 -15.65
CA GLU A 145 8.52 12.87 -16.24
C GLU A 145 8.30 12.62 -17.75
N GLY A 146 7.08 12.81 -18.22
CA GLY A 146 6.66 12.60 -19.61
C GLY A 146 6.41 11.14 -19.99
N GLU A 147 6.75 10.15 -19.14
CA GLU A 147 6.43 8.74 -19.40
C GLU A 147 4.98 8.41 -19.05
N THR A 148 4.49 7.29 -19.60
CA THR A 148 3.15 6.77 -19.36
C THR A 148 3.20 5.63 -18.34
N LEU A 149 2.47 5.78 -17.24
CA LEU A 149 2.23 4.75 -16.23
C LEU A 149 0.86 4.10 -16.45
N LEU A 150 0.80 2.79 -16.55
CA LEU A 150 -0.45 2.01 -16.45
C LEU A 150 -0.53 1.33 -15.08
N VAL A 151 -1.65 1.54 -14.36
CA VAL A 151 -1.90 0.91 -13.06
C VAL A 151 -3.13 0.03 -13.13
N HIS A 152 -2.99 -1.26 -12.90
CA HIS A 152 -4.14 -2.12 -12.71
C HIS A 152 -4.74 -1.94 -11.31
N GLY A 153 -6.08 -1.79 -11.24
CA GLY A 153 -6.76 -1.51 -9.98
C GLY A 153 -6.64 -0.05 -9.49
N GLY A 154 -6.85 0.91 -10.40
CA GLY A 154 -6.71 2.35 -10.15
C GLY A 154 -7.51 2.89 -8.96
N SER A 155 -8.65 2.29 -8.64
CA SER A 155 -9.50 2.68 -7.51
C SER A 155 -9.08 2.09 -6.15
N SER A 156 -8.06 1.23 -6.10
CA SER A 156 -7.52 0.67 -4.85
C SER A 156 -6.71 1.73 -4.09
N GLY A 157 -6.35 1.45 -2.83
CA GLY A 157 -5.43 2.32 -2.07
C GLY A 157 -4.10 2.54 -2.80
N ILE A 158 -3.53 1.48 -3.40
CA ILE A 158 -2.32 1.57 -4.25
C ILE A 158 -2.59 2.45 -5.48
N GLY A 159 -3.71 2.19 -6.19
CA GLY A 159 -4.04 2.91 -7.41
C GLY A 159 -4.27 4.40 -7.19
N THR A 160 -5.05 4.76 -6.17
CA THR A 160 -5.33 6.18 -5.84
C THR A 160 -4.07 6.94 -5.42
N THR A 161 -3.13 6.26 -4.75
CA THR A 161 -1.81 6.82 -4.41
C THR A 161 -0.93 6.94 -5.65
N ALA A 162 -0.89 5.91 -6.51
CA ALA A 162 -0.07 5.92 -7.73
C ALA A 162 -0.51 7.00 -8.73
N ILE A 163 -1.83 7.19 -8.93
CA ILE A 163 -2.36 8.25 -9.78
C ILE A 163 -1.82 9.62 -9.32
N GLN A 164 -2.04 9.96 -8.06
CA GLN A 164 -1.69 11.27 -7.55
C GLN A 164 -0.17 11.52 -7.55
N LEU A 165 0.63 10.53 -7.13
CA LEU A 165 2.09 10.66 -7.14
C LEU A 165 2.63 10.76 -8.57
N ALA A 166 2.22 9.89 -9.49
CA ALA A 166 2.70 9.93 -10.86
C ALA A 166 2.34 11.25 -11.55
N LYS A 167 1.12 11.77 -11.33
CA LYS A 167 0.72 13.10 -11.82
C LYS A 167 1.57 14.21 -11.21
N ALA A 168 1.86 14.15 -9.91
CA ALA A 168 2.69 15.16 -9.24
C ALA A 168 4.14 15.16 -9.77
N PHE A 169 4.62 14.05 -10.31
CA PHE A 169 5.93 13.90 -10.95
C PHE A 169 5.90 14.00 -12.49
N GLY A 170 4.81 14.52 -13.07
CA GLY A 170 4.72 14.88 -14.49
C GLY A 170 4.50 13.71 -15.45
N ALA A 171 4.03 12.56 -14.96
CA ALA A 171 3.73 11.41 -15.82
C ALA A 171 2.29 11.47 -16.37
N THR A 172 2.06 10.79 -17.50
CA THR A 172 0.73 10.43 -17.99
C THR A 172 0.26 9.17 -17.29
N VAL A 173 -0.97 9.14 -16.78
CA VAL A 173 -1.45 8.04 -15.94
C VAL A 173 -2.70 7.40 -16.52
N PHE A 174 -2.59 6.12 -16.86
CA PHE A 174 -3.69 5.26 -17.26
C PHE A 174 -3.99 4.26 -16.16
N VAL A 175 -5.26 3.93 -15.97
CA VAL A 175 -5.66 2.95 -14.96
C VAL A 175 -6.73 2.01 -15.49
N THR A 176 -6.81 0.81 -14.90
CA THR A 176 -7.97 -0.05 -15.06
C THR A 176 -8.80 -0.08 -13.78
N ALA A 177 -10.12 -0.08 -13.91
CA ALA A 177 -11.05 -0.20 -12.79
C ALA A 177 -12.28 -1.04 -13.17
N GLY A 178 -13.07 -1.50 -12.18
CA GLY A 178 -14.12 -2.50 -12.42
C GLY A 178 -15.54 -1.95 -12.56
N SER A 179 -15.71 -0.64 -12.64
CA SER A 179 -16.99 0.03 -12.90
C SER A 179 -16.77 1.46 -13.36
N GLU A 180 -17.77 2.06 -14.02
CA GLU A 180 -17.69 3.45 -14.46
C GLU A 180 -17.56 4.43 -13.30
N GLU A 181 -18.28 4.19 -12.18
CA GLU A 181 -18.12 4.96 -10.94
C GLU A 181 -16.66 5.02 -10.47
N LYS A 182 -15.97 3.87 -10.50
CA LYS A 182 -14.55 3.77 -10.13
C LYS A 182 -13.63 4.44 -11.14
N CYS A 183 -13.93 4.33 -12.44
CA CYS A 183 -13.21 5.05 -13.49
C CYS A 183 -13.33 6.56 -13.31
N GLU A 184 -14.53 7.04 -13.02
CA GLU A 184 -14.76 8.46 -12.78
C GLU A 184 -14.02 8.97 -11.52
N ALA A 185 -14.01 8.18 -10.46
CA ALA A 185 -13.20 8.49 -9.27
C ALA A 185 -11.69 8.58 -9.61
N CYS A 186 -11.18 7.68 -10.44
CA CYS A 186 -9.78 7.73 -10.89
C CYS A 186 -9.49 8.98 -11.76
N ARG A 187 -10.40 9.36 -12.67
CA ARG A 187 -10.27 10.59 -13.46
C ARG A 187 -10.24 11.84 -12.58
N LYS A 188 -11.10 11.91 -11.56
CA LYS A 188 -11.10 13.01 -10.57
C LYS A 188 -9.80 13.12 -9.77
N LEU A 189 -9.09 12.00 -9.58
CA LEU A 189 -7.77 11.98 -8.94
C LEU A 189 -6.62 12.35 -9.89
N GLY A 190 -6.92 12.54 -11.18
CA GLY A 190 -5.96 12.96 -12.19
C GLY A 190 -5.54 11.88 -13.20
N ALA A 191 -6.19 10.71 -13.23
CA ALA A 191 -5.92 9.73 -14.29
C ALA A 191 -6.33 10.32 -15.66
N ASP A 192 -5.39 10.27 -16.62
CA ASP A 192 -5.62 10.77 -17.99
C ASP A 192 -6.53 9.82 -18.79
N LEU A 193 -6.47 8.51 -18.46
CA LEU A 193 -7.34 7.47 -19.01
C LEU A 193 -7.74 6.49 -17.90
N ALA A 194 -9.04 6.25 -17.74
CA ALA A 194 -9.56 5.24 -16.85
C ALA A 194 -10.42 4.25 -17.65
N ILE A 195 -10.02 2.99 -17.65
CA ILE A 195 -10.54 1.92 -18.51
C ILE A 195 -11.37 0.97 -17.65
N ASN A 196 -12.64 0.78 -18.00
CA ASN A 196 -13.46 -0.24 -17.36
C ASN A 196 -13.13 -1.61 -17.95
N TYR A 197 -12.28 -2.38 -17.26
CA TYR A 197 -11.82 -3.68 -17.74
C TYR A 197 -12.91 -4.73 -17.95
N LYS A 198 -14.15 -4.46 -17.50
CA LYS A 198 -15.30 -5.36 -17.75
C LYS A 198 -15.95 -5.16 -19.11
N THR A 199 -15.78 -3.98 -19.69
CA THR A 199 -16.44 -3.58 -20.93
C THR A 199 -15.47 -3.15 -22.03
N GLU A 200 -14.21 -2.92 -21.66
CA GLU A 200 -13.18 -2.40 -22.55
C GLU A 200 -11.93 -3.26 -22.57
N ASP A 201 -11.25 -3.32 -23.71
CA ASP A 201 -9.93 -3.92 -23.84
C ASP A 201 -8.86 -2.88 -23.50
N PHE A 202 -8.18 -3.07 -22.37
CA PHE A 202 -7.16 -2.13 -21.91
C PHE A 202 -5.94 -2.06 -22.85
N VAL A 203 -5.60 -3.15 -23.56
CA VAL A 203 -4.48 -3.15 -24.51
C VAL A 203 -4.80 -2.22 -25.68
N ALA A 204 -5.99 -2.38 -26.26
CA ALA A 204 -6.45 -1.54 -27.36
C ALA A 204 -6.57 -0.06 -26.92
N ALA A 205 -7.14 0.19 -25.73
CA ALA A 205 -7.29 1.54 -25.19
C ALA A 205 -5.92 2.23 -24.95
N VAL A 206 -4.96 1.53 -24.34
CA VAL A 206 -3.59 2.04 -24.12
C VAL A 206 -2.91 2.34 -25.45
N LYS A 207 -2.95 1.41 -26.42
CA LYS A 207 -2.36 1.62 -27.74
C LYS A 207 -2.95 2.81 -28.48
N THR A 208 -4.28 2.96 -28.45
CA THR A 208 -4.94 4.11 -29.06
C THR A 208 -4.50 5.41 -28.41
N ALA A 209 -4.52 5.48 -27.07
CA ALA A 209 -4.16 6.69 -26.34
C ALA A 209 -2.68 7.06 -26.43
N THR A 210 -1.81 6.12 -26.81
CA THR A 210 -0.35 6.32 -26.97
C THR A 210 0.10 6.29 -28.44
N GLU A 211 -0.81 6.36 -29.40
CA GLU A 211 -0.50 6.28 -30.84
C GLU A 211 0.35 5.04 -31.20
N GLY A 212 0.09 3.92 -30.52
CA GLY A 212 0.78 2.65 -30.71
C GLY A 212 2.06 2.48 -29.87
N LYS A 213 2.57 3.50 -29.18
CA LYS A 213 3.78 3.42 -28.37
C LYS A 213 3.62 2.41 -27.22
N GLY A 214 2.53 2.47 -26.46
CA GLY A 214 2.30 1.67 -25.25
C GLY A 214 2.74 2.38 -23.97
N ALA A 215 2.54 1.72 -22.81
CA ALA A 215 2.89 2.24 -21.50
C ALA A 215 4.37 1.99 -21.15
N ASP A 216 5.07 3.00 -20.65
CA ASP A 216 6.48 2.91 -20.27
C ASP A 216 6.67 2.12 -18.97
N VAL A 217 5.77 2.29 -18.00
CA VAL A 217 5.75 1.52 -16.74
C VAL A 217 4.36 0.93 -16.52
N ILE A 218 4.30 -0.33 -16.12
CA ILE A 218 3.05 -1.01 -15.76
C ILE A 218 3.17 -1.53 -14.33
N LEU A 219 2.26 -1.10 -13.45
CA LEU A 219 2.12 -1.63 -12.09
C LEU A 219 1.03 -2.68 -12.08
N ASP A 220 1.40 -3.95 -11.88
CA ASP A 220 0.48 -5.07 -11.91
C ASP A 220 0.29 -5.70 -10.53
N MET A 221 -0.98 -5.84 -10.13
CA MET A 221 -1.40 -6.57 -8.94
C MET A 221 -2.41 -7.69 -9.27
N VAL A 222 -2.65 -7.95 -10.57
CA VAL A 222 -3.64 -8.90 -11.05
C VAL A 222 -2.99 -10.24 -11.41
N GLY A 223 -1.96 -10.22 -12.26
CA GLY A 223 -1.32 -11.44 -12.76
C GLY A 223 -2.19 -12.24 -13.73
N GLY A 224 -1.93 -13.55 -13.85
CA GLY A 224 -2.67 -14.43 -14.76
C GLY A 224 -2.62 -13.93 -16.20
N ASP A 225 -3.77 -13.90 -16.86
CA ASP A 225 -3.88 -13.47 -18.27
C ASP A 225 -3.47 -12.01 -18.52
N TYR A 226 -3.38 -11.18 -17.45
CA TYR A 226 -2.87 -9.82 -17.56
C TYR A 226 -1.39 -9.78 -17.93
N ILE A 227 -0.61 -10.80 -17.60
CA ILE A 227 0.84 -10.81 -17.86
C ILE A 227 1.13 -10.73 -19.36
N GLU A 228 0.50 -11.58 -20.19
CA GLU A 228 0.66 -11.55 -21.64
C GLU A 228 0.16 -10.21 -22.22
N ARG A 229 -1.00 -9.75 -21.76
CA ARG A 229 -1.60 -8.50 -22.19
C ARG A 229 -0.77 -7.29 -21.79
N ASN A 230 -0.07 -7.35 -20.65
CA ASN A 230 0.89 -6.31 -20.23
C ASN A 230 2.08 -6.24 -21.17
N TYR A 231 2.62 -7.38 -21.63
CA TYR A 231 3.67 -7.40 -22.66
C TYR A 231 3.21 -6.75 -23.96
N GLU A 232 1.94 -6.92 -24.30
CA GLU A 232 1.34 -6.28 -25.47
C GLU A 232 1.14 -4.78 -25.29
N ALA A 233 0.65 -4.33 -24.12
CA ALA A 233 0.37 -2.94 -23.81
C ALA A 233 1.63 -2.12 -23.54
N ALA A 234 2.74 -2.74 -23.13
CA ALA A 234 3.99 -2.08 -22.81
C ALA A 234 4.64 -1.43 -24.02
N ALA A 235 5.31 -0.33 -23.81
CA ALA A 235 6.21 0.31 -24.77
C ALA A 235 7.48 -0.52 -24.99
N VAL A 236 8.29 -0.15 -25.99
CA VAL A 236 9.66 -0.65 -26.14
C VAL A 236 10.47 -0.18 -24.93
N GLU A 237 11.32 -1.05 -24.36
CA GLU A 237 12.04 -0.85 -23.09
C GLU A 237 11.07 -0.70 -21.88
N GLY A 238 9.81 -1.14 -22.02
CA GLY A 238 8.80 -1.06 -20.97
C GLY A 238 9.16 -1.85 -19.72
N ARG A 239 8.76 -1.33 -18.56
CA ARG A 239 9.04 -1.93 -17.25
C ARG A 239 7.72 -2.36 -16.61
N ILE A 240 7.58 -3.66 -16.35
CA ILE A 240 6.40 -4.25 -15.74
C ILE A 240 6.79 -4.66 -14.33
N VAL A 241 6.09 -4.13 -13.33
CA VAL A 241 6.39 -4.35 -11.92
C VAL A 241 5.22 -5.08 -11.26
N GLN A 242 5.44 -6.35 -10.94
CA GLN A 242 4.47 -7.21 -10.27
C GLN A 242 4.54 -7.02 -8.75
N ILE A 243 3.41 -6.69 -8.12
CA ILE A 243 3.33 -6.49 -6.66
C ILE A 243 2.36 -7.43 -5.95
N ALA A 244 1.45 -8.08 -6.68
CA ALA A 244 0.51 -9.07 -6.17
C ALA A 244 -0.08 -9.92 -7.30
N PHE A 245 -0.83 -10.96 -6.92
CA PHE A 245 -1.57 -11.85 -7.82
C PHE A 245 -3.00 -12.00 -7.30
N GLN A 246 -3.87 -11.04 -7.63
CA GLN A 246 -5.29 -11.13 -7.24
C GLN A 246 -6.06 -12.15 -8.10
N GLY A 247 -5.58 -12.41 -9.32
CA GLY A 247 -6.06 -13.46 -10.19
C GLY A 247 -5.24 -14.75 -9.99
N SER A 248 -4.23 -14.98 -10.83
CA SER A 248 -3.39 -16.18 -10.79
C SER A 248 -1.89 -15.82 -10.79
N PRO A 249 -1.04 -16.54 -10.02
CA PRO A 249 0.40 -16.43 -10.14
C PRO A 249 0.97 -17.19 -11.36
N LYS A 250 0.13 -17.92 -12.09
CA LYS A 250 0.52 -18.69 -13.28
C LYS A 250 -0.09 -18.07 -14.52
N ALA A 251 0.70 -17.99 -15.59
CA ALA A 251 0.28 -17.50 -16.90
C ALA A 251 0.98 -18.29 -18.01
N THR A 252 0.36 -18.33 -19.19
CA THR A 252 1.01 -18.74 -20.44
C THR A 252 1.37 -17.46 -21.19
N VAL A 253 2.63 -17.31 -21.58
CA VAL A 253 3.14 -16.08 -22.22
C VAL A 253 3.96 -16.39 -23.47
N ASP A 254 3.87 -15.49 -24.46
CA ASP A 254 4.75 -15.48 -25.63
C ASP A 254 6.00 -14.61 -25.35
N PHE A 255 7.09 -15.25 -25.03
CA PHE A 255 8.37 -14.57 -24.69
C PHE A 255 8.98 -13.77 -25.86
N ARG A 256 8.53 -13.96 -27.12
CA ARG A 256 8.98 -13.14 -28.25
C ARG A 256 8.76 -11.63 -27.98
N ARG A 257 7.67 -11.28 -27.29
CA ARG A 257 7.37 -9.87 -26.94
C ARG A 257 8.43 -9.27 -26.02
N ILE A 258 8.93 -10.04 -25.06
CA ILE A 258 10.03 -9.59 -24.17
C ILE A 258 11.26 -9.24 -24.98
N MET A 259 11.66 -10.13 -25.89
CA MET A 259 12.82 -9.93 -26.73
C MET A 259 12.64 -8.76 -27.71
N LEU A 260 11.52 -8.73 -28.46
CA LEU A 260 11.28 -7.72 -29.49
C LEU A 260 11.14 -6.30 -28.92
N LYS A 261 10.56 -6.19 -27.73
CA LYS A 261 10.39 -4.89 -27.03
C LYS A 261 11.44 -4.64 -25.95
N ARG A 262 12.38 -5.55 -25.70
CA ARG A 262 13.40 -5.47 -24.65
C ARG A 262 12.80 -5.15 -23.27
N LEU A 263 11.71 -5.85 -22.93
CA LEU A 263 10.94 -5.60 -21.71
C LEU A 263 11.70 -6.01 -20.44
N HIS A 264 11.48 -5.27 -19.38
CA HIS A 264 11.90 -5.62 -18.04
C HIS A 264 10.70 -6.03 -17.21
N HIS A 265 10.55 -7.33 -16.92
CA HIS A 265 9.53 -7.81 -15.99
C HIS A 265 10.17 -8.15 -14.65
N THR A 266 9.78 -7.45 -13.62
CA THR A 266 10.30 -7.57 -12.25
C THR A 266 9.15 -7.59 -11.25
N GLY A 267 9.45 -7.86 -9.99
CA GLY A 267 8.46 -7.80 -8.92
C GLY A 267 9.12 -7.58 -7.56
N SER A 268 8.31 -7.28 -6.55
CA SER A 268 8.79 -7.16 -5.19
C SER A 268 7.74 -7.50 -4.17
N THR A 269 8.22 -7.88 -2.98
CA THR A 269 7.47 -7.84 -1.72
C THR A 269 8.18 -6.87 -0.79
N LEU A 270 7.42 -6.13 0.01
CA LEU A 270 7.99 -5.12 0.90
C LEU A 270 8.15 -5.64 2.34
N ARG A 271 7.20 -6.44 2.83
CA ARG A 271 7.12 -6.87 4.22
C ARG A 271 8.38 -7.58 4.72
N SER A 272 8.95 -8.48 3.92
CA SER A 272 10.12 -9.30 4.27
C SER A 272 11.47 -8.61 4.03
N ARG A 273 11.49 -7.38 3.51
CA ARG A 273 12.74 -6.64 3.28
C ARG A 273 13.41 -6.24 4.59
N SER A 274 14.72 -6.04 4.53
CA SER A 274 15.52 -5.61 5.68
C SER A 274 15.04 -4.26 6.24
N VAL A 275 15.37 -3.99 7.49
CA VAL A 275 15.11 -2.68 8.13
C VAL A 275 15.81 -1.56 7.36
N ALA A 276 17.04 -1.80 6.91
CA ALA A 276 17.81 -0.82 6.15
C ALA A 276 17.18 -0.48 4.79
N ASP A 277 16.71 -1.49 4.03
CA ASP A 277 16.04 -1.28 2.74
C ASP A 277 14.76 -0.45 2.89
N LYS A 278 13.89 -0.84 3.83
CA LYS A 278 12.67 -0.08 4.11
C LYS A 278 12.97 1.31 4.67
N GLY A 279 14.04 1.46 5.45
CA GLY A 279 14.52 2.75 5.92
C GLY A 279 14.99 3.67 4.78
N ALA A 280 15.60 3.12 3.73
CA ALA A 280 15.94 3.89 2.54
C ALA A 280 14.69 4.40 1.81
N ILE A 281 13.69 3.53 1.64
CA ILE A 281 12.39 3.92 1.06
C ILE A 281 11.70 4.99 1.93
N ALA A 282 11.72 4.84 3.26
CA ALA A 282 11.13 5.81 4.18
C ALA A 282 11.77 7.20 4.02
N ARG A 283 13.09 7.28 3.93
CA ARG A 283 13.79 8.57 3.69
C ARG A 283 13.39 9.19 2.36
N ALA A 284 13.33 8.39 1.29
CA ALA A 284 12.91 8.88 -0.03
C ALA A 284 11.45 9.38 0.00
N VAL A 285 10.55 8.66 0.68
CA VAL A 285 9.15 9.09 0.88
C VAL A 285 9.11 10.39 1.72
N GLU A 286 9.91 10.48 2.77
CA GLU A 286 9.98 11.69 3.58
C GLU A 286 10.43 12.91 2.77
N ASP A 287 11.49 12.76 1.98
CA ASP A 287 12.07 13.84 1.19
C ASP A 287 11.19 14.24 -0.02
N LYS A 288 10.54 13.29 -0.67
CA LYS A 288 9.86 13.51 -1.96
C LYS A 288 8.34 13.57 -1.86
N VAL A 289 7.74 12.83 -0.92
CA VAL A 289 6.27 12.67 -0.85
C VAL A 289 5.67 13.50 0.28
N LEU A 290 6.29 13.57 1.46
CA LEU A 290 5.71 14.37 2.56
C LEU A 290 5.49 15.85 2.20
N PRO A 291 6.36 16.53 1.42
CA PRO A 291 6.07 17.89 0.97
C PRO A 291 4.82 17.99 0.10
N LEU A 292 4.53 16.96 -0.72
CA LEU A 292 3.32 16.92 -1.55
C LEU A 292 2.05 16.72 -0.71
N LEU A 293 2.14 15.85 0.31
CA LEU A 293 1.07 15.65 1.29
C LEU A 293 0.81 16.94 2.09
N ALA A 294 1.86 17.61 2.57
CA ALA A 294 1.75 18.85 3.32
C ALA A 294 1.15 19.98 2.48
N ALA A 295 1.48 20.04 1.18
CA ALA A 295 0.92 21.01 0.24
C ALA A 295 -0.50 20.64 -0.25
N GLY A 296 -1.05 19.49 0.16
CA GLY A 296 -2.35 19.00 -0.28
C GLY A 296 -2.41 18.60 -1.76
N LYS A 297 -1.27 18.47 -2.43
CA LYS A 297 -1.17 17.97 -3.82
C LYS A 297 -1.43 16.48 -3.95
N VAL A 298 -1.14 15.74 -2.88
CA VAL A 298 -1.45 14.32 -2.72
C VAL A 298 -2.24 14.18 -1.43
N LYS A 299 -3.30 13.39 -1.43
CA LYS A 299 -4.14 13.14 -0.26
C LYS A 299 -4.51 11.66 -0.18
N PRO A 300 -4.51 11.05 1.01
CA PRO A 300 -5.09 9.72 1.17
C PRO A 300 -6.58 9.77 0.84
N VAL A 301 -7.06 8.79 0.09
CA VAL A 301 -8.47 8.65 -0.25
C VAL A 301 -9.09 7.68 0.74
N LEU A 302 -9.77 8.20 1.76
CA LEU A 302 -10.49 7.38 2.73
C LEU A 302 -11.89 7.07 2.23
N TYR A 303 -12.24 5.78 2.24
CA TYR A 303 -13.59 5.31 1.92
C TYR A 303 -14.46 5.19 3.16
N LYS A 304 -13.97 4.49 4.19
CA LYS A 304 -14.72 4.24 5.42
C LYS A 304 -13.79 3.93 6.59
N THR A 305 -14.22 4.33 7.79
CA THR A 305 -13.60 3.94 9.04
C THR A 305 -14.46 2.92 9.78
N PHE A 306 -13.81 2.09 10.59
CA PHE A 306 -14.47 1.15 11.52
C PHE A 306 -13.76 1.21 12.86
N PRO A 307 -14.46 1.04 13.98
CA PRO A 307 -13.81 0.77 15.27
C PRO A 307 -12.89 -0.46 15.17
N LEU A 308 -11.79 -0.48 15.91
CA LEU A 308 -10.84 -1.61 15.92
C LEU A 308 -11.56 -2.95 16.13
N ARG A 309 -12.53 -3.00 17.03
CA ARG A 309 -13.31 -4.21 17.37
C ARG A 309 -14.17 -4.72 16.19
N GLU A 310 -14.38 -3.90 15.17
CA GLU A 310 -15.11 -4.24 13.95
C GLU A 310 -14.19 -4.60 12.76
N ALA A 311 -12.95 -5.01 13.02
CA ALA A 311 -11.98 -5.40 11.99
C ALA A 311 -12.53 -6.49 11.04
N ALA A 312 -13.40 -7.37 11.53
CA ALA A 312 -14.10 -8.36 10.69
C ALA A 312 -14.96 -7.70 9.61
N ALA A 313 -15.73 -6.68 9.94
CA ALA A 313 -16.56 -5.94 8.99
C ALA A 313 -15.69 -5.14 7.99
N ALA A 314 -14.57 -4.56 8.44
CA ALA A 314 -13.61 -3.88 7.59
C ALA A 314 -12.99 -4.84 6.57
N HIS A 315 -12.62 -6.06 6.98
CA HIS A 315 -12.11 -7.10 6.09
C HIS A 315 -13.17 -7.60 5.09
N ALA A 316 -14.42 -7.77 5.53
CA ALA A 316 -15.52 -8.12 4.62
C ALA A 316 -15.71 -7.05 3.53
N LEU A 317 -15.64 -5.76 3.89
CA LEU A 317 -15.68 -4.66 2.92
C LEU A 317 -14.48 -4.68 1.98
N MET A 318 -13.27 -4.95 2.48
CA MET A 318 -12.07 -5.06 1.65
C MET A 318 -12.22 -6.21 0.62
N GLU A 319 -12.79 -7.34 1.01
CA GLU A 319 -13.00 -8.51 0.13
C GLU A 319 -14.07 -8.28 -0.92
N SER A 320 -15.12 -7.52 -0.62
CA SER A 320 -16.16 -7.17 -1.59
C SER A 320 -15.63 -6.32 -2.76
N SER A 321 -14.46 -5.69 -2.58
CA SER A 321 -13.89 -4.75 -3.54
C SER A 321 -14.84 -3.58 -3.90
N ALA A 322 -15.83 -3.26 -3.07
CA ALA A 322 -16.77 -2.15 -3.31
C ALA A 322 -16.13 -0.78 -3.05
N HIS A 323 -15.13 -0.71 -2.16
CA HIS A 323 -14.48 0.53 -1.75
C HIS A 323 -13.63 1.18 -2.86
N ILE A 324 -13.41 2.49 -2.70
CA ILE A 324 -12.47 3.31 -3.47
C ILE A 324 -11.47 3.91 -2.49
N GLY A 325 -10.17 3.66 -2.68
CA GLY A 325 -9.13 4.10 -1.76
C GLY A 325 -8.97 3.18 -0.55
N LYS A 326 -8.91 3.76 0.65
CA LYS A 326 -8.51 3.09 1.90
C LYS A 326 -9.66 2.88 2.87
N ILE A 327 -9.55 1.80 3.63
CA ILE A 327 -10.35 1.49 4.81
C ILE A 327 -9.42 1.63 6.02
N VAL A 328 -9.90 2.23 7.10
CA VAL A 328 -9.09 2.50 8.30
C VAL A 328 -9.84 2.03 9.55
N LEU A 329 -9.12 1.39 10.46
CA LEU A 329 -9.58 1.07 11.81
C LEU A 329 -9.23 2.22 12.76
N THR A 330 -10.16 2.66 13.57
CA THR A 330 -9.95 3.64 14.66
C THR A 330 -9.80 2.90 15.99
N VAL A 331 -8.81 3.31 16.78
CA VAL A 331 -8.41 2.68 18.03
C VAL A 331 -8.77 3.55 19.22
#